data_cc992f4430330cf4e90468a33ebdd9e4
#
_entry.id   cc992f4430330cf4e90468a33ebdd9e4
#
_cell.length_a   1.000
_cell.length_b   1.000
_cell.length_c   1.000
_cell.angle_alpha   90.00
_cell.angle_beta   90.00
_cell.angle_gamma   90.00
#
_symmetry.space_group_name_H-M   'P 1'
#
loop_
_entity.id
_entity.type
_entity.pdbx_description
1 polymer ?
#
loop_
_entity_poly.entity_id
_entity_poly.type
_entity_poly.pdbx_seq_one_letter_code
_entity_poly.pdbx_strand_id
1 'polypeptide(L)'
;MTDIKSLNYDELVTYMAGLGEKKFRASQLYQWMHEKLADSFDECTNISNALRQKLKETSEYVCLEPVRVQHSKLDGTEKYLFRLSDGNYVESVLMKYHHGNSVCISSQVGCRMGCRFCASTLNGKVRDLRPSEMLDQIYRIQKVTGERVSNVVVMGSGEPMDNYDNLIKFIELLNDERGLNISQRNITVSSCGIVPKLKELADLKLQITLAISLHAPNDELRKTMMPIANKYSIEEIMDVCRYYIECTGRRISFEYSLVKGVNDSMECAKQLIELVKGMNCHVNLIPVNPIKERDYKQTGKDEVYAFKNKLEKNGINVTIRREMGRDIDGACGQLRNKYMEDVDESNGDY
;
A
#
# COMPACT_ATOMS: atom_id res chain seq x y z
N MET A 1 -4.99 -24.45 8.85
CA MET A 1 -4.59 -24.76 7.47
C MET A 1 -3.44 -23.85 7.06
N THR A 2 -2.54 -24.32 6.23
CA THR A 2 -1.42 -23.52 5.72
C THR A 2 -1.91 -22.58 4.62
N ASP A 3 -1.62 -21.29 4.73
CA ASP A 3 -1.87 -20.32 3.65
C ASP A 3 -0.83 -20.54 2.54
N ILE A 4 -1.20 -21.30 1.51
CA ILE A 4 -0.27 -21.80 0.52
C ILE A 4 0.29 -20.73 -0.41
N LYS A 5 -0.49 -19.66 -0.68
CA LYS A 5 -0.03 -18.52 -1.51
C LYS A 5 0.95 -17.60 -0.76
N SER A 6 1.07 -17.72 0.56
CA SER A 6 2.07 -16.98 1.35
C SER A 6 3.41 -17.69 1.43
N LEU A 7 3.52 -18.94 0.92
CA LEU A 7 4.78 -19.68 0.91
C LEU A 7 5.67 -19.22 -0.26
N ASN A 8 6.94 -18.92 0.03
CA ASN A 8 7.92 -18.78 -1.05
C ASN A 8 8.22 -20.14 -1.68
N TYR A 9 9.00 -20.13 -2.76
CA TYR A 9 9.25 -21.35 -3.53
C TYR A 9 9.88 -22.48 -2.69
N ASP A 10 10.85 -22.19 -1.82
CA ASP A 10 11.54 -23.19 -1.02
C ASP A 10 10.66 -23.71 0.13
N GLU A 11 9.86 -22.86 0.72
CA GLU A 11 8.83 -23.24 1.70
C GLU A 11 7.77 -24.13 1.05
N LEU A 12 7.33 -23.79 -0.17
CA LEU A 12 6.40 -24.63 -0.93
C LEU A 12 7.00 -25.99 -1.28
N VAL A 13 8.29 -26.06 -1.67
CA VAL A 13 8.99 -27.33 -1.89
C VAL A 13 8.99 -28.16 -0.62
N THR A 14 9.29 -27.57 0.52
CA THR A 14 9.28 -28.26 1.83
C THR A 14 7.88 -28.74 2.20
N TYR A 15 6.87 -27.91 2.00
CA TYR A 15 5.46 -28.27 2.24
C TYR A 15 5.03 -29.46 1.37
N MET A 16 5.33 -29.43 0.07
CA MET A 16 5.00 -30.49 -0.88
C MET A 16 5.74 -31.79 -0.56
N ALA A 17 7.01 -31.73 -0.15
CA ALA A 17 7.77 -32.88 0.31
C ALA A 17 7.12 -33.53 1.55
N GLY A 18 6.59 -32.76 2.49
CA GLY A 18 5.81 -33.25 3.63
C GLY A 18 4.51 -33.95 3.23
N LEU A 19 3.98 -33.68 2.04
CA LEU A 19 2.84 -34.38 1.44
C LEU A 19 3.27 -35.61 0.63
N GLY A 20 4.58 -35.95 0.56
CA GLY A 20 5.13 -37.05 -0.24
C GLY A 20 5.30 -36.72 -1.73
N GLU A 21 5.23 -35.43 -2.10
CA GLU A 21 5.30 -34.98 -3.49
C GLU A 21 6.72 -34.58 -3.89
N LYS A 22 7.04 -34.74 -5.18
CA LYS A 22 8.36 -34.38 -5.73
C LYS A 22 8.45 -32.86 -6.00
N LYS A 23 9.67 -32.30 -5.96
CA LYS A 23 9.97 -30.86 -6.17
C LYS A 23 9.29 -30.24 -7.40
N PHE A 24 9.21 -30.98 -8.53
CA PHE A 24 8.58 -30.44 -9.74
C PHE A 24 7.07 -30.12 -9.55
N ARG A 25 6.40 -30.79 -8.61
CA ARG A 25 5.00 -30.48 -8.26
C ARG A 25 4.89 -29.13 -7.58
N ALA A 26 5.85 -28.77 -6.73
CA ALA A 26 5.92 -27.43 -6.16
C ALA A 26 6.11 -26.37 -7.27
N SER A 27 6.98 -26.64 -8.25
CA SER A 27 7.17 -25.73 -9.40
C SER A 27 5.87 -25.53 -10.20
N GLN A 28 5.14 -26.60 -10.46
CA GLN A 28 3.85 -26.54 -11.16
C GLN A 28 2.82 -25.71 -10.39
N LEU A 29 2.69 -25.98 -9.07
CA LEU A 29 1.74 -25.28 -8.23
C LEU A 29 2.10 -23.80 -8.08
N TYR A 30 3.39 -23.47 -7.86
CA TYR A 30 3.90 -22.11 -7.77
C TYR A 30 3.57 -21.29 -9.02
N GLN A 31 3.81 -21.89 -10.20
CA GLN A 31 3.48 -21.27 -11.48
C GLN A 31 1.97 -20.99 -11.62
N TRP A 32 1.11 -21.93 -11.19
CA TRP A 32 -0.33 -21.69 -11.21
C TRP A 32 -0.76 -20.55 -10.30
N MET A 33 -0.19 -20.47 -9.10
CA MET A 33 -0.55 -19.47 -8.11
C MET A 33 -0.05 -18.07 -8.47
N HIS A 34 1.22 -17.94 -8.89
CA HIS A 34 1.92 -16.66 -8.93
C HIS A 34 2.24 -16.13 -10.34
N GLU A 35 2.13 -16.97 -11.40
CA GLU A 35 2.32 -16.55 -12.79
C GLU A 35 0.98 -16.60 -13.56
N LYS A 36 0.26 -17.73 -13.48
CA LYS A 36 -1.02 -17.93 -14.17
C LYS A 36 -2.22 -17.35 -13.41
N LEU A 37 -2.03 -16.98 -12.15
CA LEU A 37 -3.01 -16.35 -11.27
C LEU A 37 -4.32 -17.15 -11.16
N ALA A 38 -4.20 -18.47 -10.95
CA ALA A 38 -5.34 -19.35 -10.77
C ALA A 38 -6.21 -18.92 -9.56
N ASP A 39 -7.52 -19.11 -9.68
CA ASP A 39 -8.47 -18.77 -8.62
C ASP A 39 -8.62 -19.89 -7.59
N SER A 40 -8.29 -21.11 -7.98
CA SER A 40 -8.40 -22.28 -7.13
C SER A 40 -7.48 -23.41 -7.59
N PHE A 41 -7.34 -24.44 -6.76
CA PHE A 41 -6.64 -25.67 -7.17
C PHE A 41 -7.30 -26.35 -8.39
N ASP A 42 -8.58 -26.13 -8.66
CA ASP A 42 -9.29 -26.77 -9.77
C ASP A 42 -8.80 -26.32 -11.15
N GLU A 43 -8.27 -25.09 -11.23
CA GLU A 43 -7.65 -24.58 -12.45
C GLU A 43 -6.27 -25.20 -12.74
N CYS A 44 -5.64 -25.86 -11.74
CA CYS A 44 -4.30 -26.44 -11.86
C CYS A 44 -4.34 -27.75 -12.66
N THR A 45 -4.59 -27.69 -13.97
CA THR A 45 -4.90 -28.86 -14.82
C THR A 45 -3.79 -29.89 -14.96
N ASN A 46 -2.53 -29.51 -14.75
CA ASN A 46 -1.38 -30.42 -14.77
C ASN A 46 -1.03 -31.03 -13.38
N ILE A 47 -1.89 -30.77 -12.38
CA ILE A 47 -1.83 -31.39 -11.05
C ILE A 47 -2.95 -32.41 -10.96
N SER A 48 -2.63 -33.64 -10.49
CA SER A 48 -3.60 -34.74 -10.38
C SER A 48 -4.78 -34.39 -9.47
N ASN A 49 -5.96 -34.94 -9.75
CA ASN A 49 -7.13 -34.73 -8.91
C ASN A 49 -6.88 -35.13 -7.45
N ALA A 50 -6.19 -36.24 -7.22
CA ALA A 50 -5.85 -36.72 -5.87
C ALA A 50 -5.00 -35.70 -5.11
N LEU A 51 -4.00 -35.09 -5.78
CA LEU A 51 -3.19 -34.05 -5.14
C LEU A 51 -3.97 -32.75 -4.93
N ARG A 52 -4.79 -32.33 -5.88
CA ARG A 52 -5.67 -31.15 -5.70
C ARG A 52 -6.61 -31.33 -4.49
N GLN A 53 -7.19 -32.52 -4.33
CA GLN A 53 -8.03 -32.83 -3.19
C GLN A 53 -7.24 -32.78 -1.87
N LYS A 54 -6.05 -33.38 -1.83
CA LYS A 54 -5.15 -33.34 -0.67
C LYS A 54 -4.76 -31.90 -0.29
N LEU A 55 -4.48 -31.04 -1.29
CA LEU A 55 -4.18 -29.63 -1.07
C LEU A 55 -5.38 -28.87 -0.49
N LYS A 56 -6.60 -29.13 -0.96
CA LYS A 56 -7.84 -28.54 -0.41
C LYS A 56 -8.06 -28.91 1.07
N GLU A 57 -7.66 -30.10 1.48
CA GLU A 57 -7.80 -30.61 2.84
C GLU A 57 -6.74 -30.07 3.80
N THR A 58 -5.53 -29.77 3.30
CA THR A 58 -4.36 -29.43 4.12
C THR A 58 -3.97 -27.95 4.08
N SER A 59 -4.46 -27.19 3.10
CA SER A 59 -4.10 -25.79 2.91
C SER A 59 -5.31 -24.90 2.58
N GLU A 60 -5.13 -23.61 2.82
CA GLU A 60 -6.04 -22.55 2.39
C GLU A 60 -5.54 -21.94 1.09
N TYR A 61 -6.46 -21.76 0.13
CA TYR A 61 -6.20 -21.06 -1.11
C TYR A 61 -6.88 -19.68 -1.07
N VAL A 62 -6.11 -18.63 -0.80
CA VAL A 62 -6.65 -17.28 -0.77
C VAL A 62 -7.06 -16.83 -2.16
N CYS A 63 -8.29 -16.37 -2.29
CA CYS A 63 -8.83 -15.77 -3.51
C CYS A 63 -9.83 -14.68 -3.09
N LEU A 64 -9.47 -13.41 -3.33
CA LEU A 64 -10.29 -12.27 -2.94
C LEU A 64 -11.44 -12.09 -3.92
N GLU A 65 -12.61 -11.76 -3.39
CA GLU A 65 -13.81 -11.51 -4.17
C GLU A 65 -13.99 -10.00 -4.40
N PRO A 66 -13.99 -9.51 -5.65
CA PRO A 66 -14.33 -8.12 -5.92
C PRO A 66 -15.85 -7.93 -5.77
N VAL A 67 -16.27 -7.27 -4.68
CA VAL A 67 -17.70 -7.04 -4.39
C VAL A 67 -18.21 -5.72 -4.99
N ARG A 68 -17.32 -4.77 -5.24
CA ARG A 68 -17.66 -3.50 -5.89
C ARG A 68 -16.47 -2.98 -6.70
N VAL A 69 -16.76 -2.49 -7.90
CA VAL A 69 -15.76 -1.83 -8.75
C VAL A 69 -16.33 -0.49 -9.21
N GLN A 70 -15.56 0.57 -9.03
CA GLN A 70 -15.89 1.89 -9.54
C GLN A 70 -14.90 2.24 -10.66
N HIS A 71 -15.41 2.77 -11.77
CA HIS A 71 -14.61 3.17 -12.93
C HIS A 71 -14.70 4.68 -13.13
N SER A 72 -13.56 5.36 -13.10
CA SER A 72 -13.49 6.78 -13.43
C SER A 72 -13.70 7.00 -14.92
N LYS A 73 -14.60 7.92 -15.25
CA LYS A 73 -14.81 8.38 -16.63
C LYS A 73 -13.79 9.43 -17.07
N LEU A 74 -13.03 9.99 -16.12
CA LEU A 74 -12.11 11.11 -16.37
C LEU A 74 -10.71 10.64 -16.76
N ASP A 75 -10.23 9.54 -16.16
CA ASP A 75 -8.80 9.16 -16.26
C ASP A 75 -8.57 7.65 -16.31
N GLY A 76 -9.64 6.84 -16.34
CA GLY A 76 -9.55 5.38 -16.41
C GLY A 76 -9.08 4.72 -15.10
N THR A 77 -9.04 5.45 -13.99
CA THR A 77 -8.80 4.88 -12.67
C THR A 77 -9.91 3.92 -12.29
N GLU A 78 -9.56 2.79 -11.74
CA GLU A 78 -10.53 1.81 -11.25
C GLU A 78 -10.28 1.56 -9.76
N LYS A 79 -11.34 1.59 -8.97
CA LYS A 79 -11.28 1.30 -7.55
C LYS A 79 -12.05 0.04 -7.24
N TYR A 80 -11.38 -0.88 -6.57
CA TYR A 80 -11.86 -2.20 -6.19
C TYR A 80 -12.10 -2.27 -4.70
N LEU A 81 -13.24 -2.84 -4.29
CA LEU A 81 -13.49 -3.29 -2.94
C LEU A 81 -13.52 -4.81 -2.95
N PHE A 82 -12.60 -5.41 -2.20
CA PHE A 82 -12.46 -6.86 -2.08
C PHE A 82 -13.00 -7.34 -0.74
N ARG A 83 -13.73 -8.46 -0.76
CA ARG A 83 -14.12 -9.21 0.43
C ARG A 83 -13.04 -10.25 0.74
N LEU A 84 -12.64 -10.28 2.01
CA LEU A 84 -11.74 -11.28 2.58
C LEU A 84 -12.51 -12.50 3.08
N SER A 85 -11.82 -13.63 3.32
CA SER A 85 -12.44 -14.88 3.78
C SER A 85 -13.14 -14.78 5.15
N ASP A 86 -12.72 -13.81 5.97
CA ASP A 86 -13.30 -13.53 7.29
C ASP A 86 -14.46 -12.51 7.27
N GLY A 87 -14.92 -12.12 6.07
CA GLY A 87 -15.98 -11.14 5.88
C GLY A 87 -15.56 -9.68 5.95
N ASN A 88 -14.29 -9.39 6.23
CA ASN A 88 -13.76 -8.03 6.17
C ASN A 88 -13.57 -7.53 4.72
N TYR A 89 -13.36 -6.23 4.56
CA TYR A 89 -13.19 -5.58 3.26
C TYR A 89 -11.90 -4.77 3.20
N VAL A 90 -11.25 -4.78 2.02
CA VAL A 90 -10.10 -3.95 1.71
C VAL A 90 -10.24 -3.32 0.33
N GLU A 91 -9.57 -2.18 0.15
CA GLU A 91 -9.61 -1.41 -1.10
C GLU A 91 -8.30 -1.52 -1.86
N SER A 92 -8.40 -1.48 -3.19
CA SER A 92 -7.26 -1.30 -4.08
C SER A 92 -7.63 -0.36 -5.21
N VAL A 93 -6.63 0.34 -5.75
CA VAL A 93 -6.85 1.29 -6.85
C VAL A 93 -5.89 0.97 -8.00
N LEU A 94 -6.45 0.71 -9.17
CA LEU A 94 -5.69 0.64 -10.42
C LEU A 94 -5.64 2.03 -11.05
N MET A 95 -4.42 2.51 -11.27
CA MET A 95 -4.14 3.79 -11.93
C MET A 95 -3.41 3.53 -13.24
N LYS A 96 -3.96 4.02 -14.34
CA LYS A 96 -3.39 3.84 -15.68
C LYS A 96 -2.50 5.02 -16.04
N TYR A 97 -1.21 4.76 -16.21
CA TYR A 97 -0.23 5.74 -16.64
C TYR A 97 0.38 5.35 -17.99
N HIS A 98 0.91 6.32 -18.75
CA HIS A 98 1.61 6.06 -20.01
C HIS A 98 2.86 5.16 -19.86
N HIS A 99 3.43 5.09 -18.66
CA HIS A 99 4.59 4.24 -18.33
C HIS A 99 4.21 2.89 -17.72
N GLY A 100 2.93 2.53 -17.74
CA GLY A 100 2.40 1.26 -17.23
C GLY A 100 1.41 1.41 -16.08
N ASN A 101 0.72 0.33 -15.79
CA ASN A 101 -0.32 0.30 -14.76
C ASN A 101 0.31 0.24 -13.36
N SER A 102 -0.19 1.08 -12.46
CA SER A 102 0.17 1.09 -11.05
C SER A 102 -1.01 0.65 -10.19
N VAL A 103 -0.79 -0.24 -9.24
CA VAL A 103 -1.81 -0.65 -8.28
C VAL A 103 -1.44 -0.17 -6.89
N CYS A 104 -2.37 0.55 -6.26
CA CYS A 104 -2.31 0.88 -4.84
C CYS A 104 -3.03 -0.23 -4.06
N ILE A 105 -2.34 -0.84 -3.10
CA ILE A 105 -2.87 -1.93 -2.27
C ILE A 105 -2.93 -1.56 -0.80
N SER A 106 -3.84 -2.22 -0.07
CA SER A 106 -3.95 -2.17 1.38
C SER A 106 -3.02 -3.20 2.03
N SER A 107 -2.51 -2.88 3.23
CA SER A 107 -1.67 -3.77 4.05
C SER A 107 -2.36 -4.26 5.33
N GLN A 108 -3.47 -3.64 5.71
CA GLN A 108 -4.23 -3.97 6.91
C GLN A 108 -5.73 -3.76 6.67
N VAL A 109 -6.55 -4.42 7.45
CA VAL A 109 -7.97 -4.09 7.58
C VAL A 109 -8.10 -2.97 8.59
N GLY A 110 -8.32 -1.73 8.09
CA GLY A 110 -8.27 -0.52 8.92
C GLY A 110 -6.84 -0.11 9.29
N CYS A 111 -6.68 0.86 10.21
CA CYS A 111 -5.38 1.36 10.63
C CYS A 111 -5.48 1.97 12.03
N ARG A 112 -4.53 1.65 12.93
CA ARG A 112 -4.50 2.19 14.31
C ARG A 112 -3.71 3.47 14.48
N MET A 113 -3.10 4.03 13.42
CA MET A 113 -2.21 5.19 13.53
C MET A 113 -2.96 6.49 13.87
N GLY A 114 -4.27 6.57 13.61
CA GLY A 114 -5.11 7.69 14.03
C GLY A 114 -4.86 9.01 13.30
N CYS A 115 -4.22 9.00 12.12
CA CYS A 115 -3.98 10.22 11.32
C CYS A 115 -5.29 10.94 11.03
N ARG A 116 -5.36 12.25 11.36
CA ARG A 116 -6.61 13.01 11.33
C ARG A 116 -7.13 13.33 9.93
N PHE A 117 -6.33 13.15 8.90
CA PHE A 117 -6.71 13.33 7.49
C PHE A 117 -7.08 12.02 6.78
N CYS A 118 -7.05 10.88 7.46
CA CYS A 118 -7.16 9.57 6.84
C CYS A 118 -8.44 8.83 7.24
N ALA A 119 -9.29 8.49 6.26
CA ALA A 119 -10.52 7.74 6.50
C ALA A 119 -10.27 6.29 6.95
N SER A 120 -9.14 5.68 6.61
CA SER A 120 -8.80 4.31 7.04
C SER A 120 -8.58 4.17 8.55
N THR A 121 -8.46 5.29 9.29
CA THR A 121 -8.23 5.26 10.74
C THR A 121 -9.52 5.41 11.57
N LEU A 122 -10.66 5.69 10.94
CA LEU A 122 -11.92 5.99 11.64
C LEU A 122 -12.39 4.83 12.52
N ASN A 123 -12.27 3.61 12.02
CA ASN A 123 -12.72 2.38 12.71
C ASN A 123 -11.55 1.58 13.33
N GLY A 124 -10.37 2.20 13.46
CA GLY A 124 -9.19 1.52 13.98
C GLY A 124 -8.66 0.39 13.09
N LYS A 125 -7.80 -0.46 13.65
CA LYS A 125 -7.23 -1.65 12.99
C LYS A 125 -7.96 -2.90 13.46
N VAL A 126 -8.46 -3.70 12.54
CA VAL A 126 -9.01 -5.03 12.80
C VAL A 126 -7.90 -6.06 12.84
N ARG A 127 -7.14 -6.19 11.74
CA ARG A 127 -6.00 -7.12 11.63
C ARG A 127 -5.03 -6.75 10.53
N ASP A 128 -3.90 -7.42 10.54
CA ASP A 128 -2.92 -7.40 9.46
C ASP A 128 -3.41 -8.26 8.28
N LEU A 129 -3.04 -7.86 7.06
CA LEU A 129 -3.20 -8.71 5.88
C LEU A 129 -2.02 -9.67 5.77
N ARG A 130 -2.33 -10.91 5.38
CA ARG A 130 -1.32 -11.92 5.04
C ARG A 130 -0.65 -11.59 3.70
N PRO A 131 0.55 -12.11 3.42
CA PRO A 131 1.21 -11.89 2.13
C PRO A 131 0.33 -12.29 0.93
N SER A 132 -0.38 -13.41 1.02
CA SER A 132 -1.34 -13.87 0.01
C SER A 132 -2.47 -12.88 -0.26
N GLU A 133 -3.03 -12.26 0.79
CA GLU A 133 -4.10 -11.28 0.66
C GLU A 133 -3.60 -9.96 0.06
N MET A 134 -2.34 -9.59 0.32
CA MET A 134 -1.71 -8.44 -0.33
C MET A 134 -1.42 -8.71 -1.81
N LEU A 135 -0.91 -9.91 -2.15
CA LEU A 135 -0.67 -10.35 -3.53
C LEU A 135 -1.98 -10.44 -4.32
N ASP A 136 -3.01 -11.01 -3.72
CA ASP A 136 -4.26 -11.31 -4.43
C ASP A 136 -5.02 -10.05 -4.85
N GLN A 137 -4.83 -8.91 -4.15
CA GLN A 137 -5.33 -7.62 -4.63
C GLN A 137 -4.79 -7.29 -6.03
N ILE A 138 -3.50 -7.57 -6.28
CA ILE A 138 -2.85 -7.35 -7.56
C ILE A 138 -3.30 -8.41 -8.58
N TYR A 139 -3.32 -9.68 -8.16
CA TYR A 139 -3.68 -10.81 -9.02
C TYR A 139 -5.10 -10.69 -9.55
N ARG A 140 -6.05 -10.33 -8.69
CA ARG A 140 -7.45 -10.12 -9.08
C ARG A 140 -7.60 -8.98 -10.08
N ILE A 141 -6.95 -7.84 -9.83
CA ILE A 141 -6.98 -6.71 -10.76
C ILE A 141 -6.38 -7.11 -12.12
N GLN A 142 -5.22 -7.75 -12.13
CA GLN A 142 -4.58 -8.18 -13.38
C GLN A 142 -5.42 -9.20 -14.15
N LYS A 143 -6.06 -10.14 -13.45
CA LYS A 143 -6.93 -11.15 -14.07
C LYS A 143 -8.21 -10.54 -14.64
N VAL A 144 -8.86 -9.64 -13.90
CA VAL A 144 -10.12 -8.99 -14.35
C VAL A 144 -9.88 -8.06 -15.52
N THR A 145 -8.80 -7.29 -15.51
CA THR A 145 -8.51 -6.33 -16.58
C THR A 145 -7.80 -6.95 -17.78
N GLY A 146 -7.14 -8.09 -17.61
CA GLY A 146 -6.24 -8.66 -18.61
C GLY A 146 -4.96 -7.84 -18.82
N GLU A 147 -4.75 -6.80 -18.05
CA GLU A 147 -3.64 -5.85 -18.19
C GLU A 147 -2.54 -6.14 -17.15
N ARG A 148 -1.27 -6.11 -17.59
CA ARG A 148 -0.13 -6.29 -16.68
C ARG A 148 -0.03 -5.12 -15.71
N VAL A 149 0.15 -5.44 -14.43
CA VAL A 149 0.55 -4.48 -13.39
C VAL A 149 2.07 -4.33 -13.41
N SER A 150 2.56 -3.11 -13.56
CA SER A 150 3.99 -2.78 -13.66
C SER A 150 4.56 -2.18 -12.38
N ASN A 151 3.74 -1.48 -11.61
CA ASN A 151 4.14 -0.79 -10.40
C ASN A 151 3.16 -1.08 -9.26
N VAL A 152 3.68 -1.18 -8.05
CA VAL A 152 2.87 -1.41 -6.85
C VAL A 152 3.21 -0.38 -5.80
N VAL A 153 2.18 0.25 -5.22
CA VAL A 153 2.34 1.17 -4.11
C VAL A 153 1.55 0.66 -2.90
N VAL A 154 2.23 0.41 -1.79
CA VAL A 154 1.63 -0.01 -0.54
C VAL A 154 1.27 1.25 0.26
N MET A 155 0.18 1.90 -0.19
CA MET A 155 -0.31 3.20 0.30
C MET A 155 -1.83 3.21 0.54
N GLY A 156 -2.47 2.03 0.53
CA GLY A 156 -3.89 1.86 0.84
C GLY A 156 -4.15 1.87 2.34
N SER A 157 -5.17 1.12 2.79
CA SER A 157 -5.48 1.01 4.22
C SER A 157 -4.38 0.28 4.97
N GLY A 158 -3.96 0.85 6.12
CA GLY A 158 -2.97 0.28 7.01
C GLY A 158 -1.65 1.04 7.06
N GLU A 159 -0.83 0.65 8.04
CA GLU A 159 0.58 1.06 8.17
C GLU A 159 1.45 -0.17 7.87
N PRO A 160 2.16 -0.18 6.73
CA PRO A 160 2.94 -1.36 6.33
C PRO A 160 4.04 -1.76 7.33
N MET A 161 4.65 -0.78 8.04
CA MET A 161 5.66 -1.07 9.06
C MET A 161 5.05 -1.67 10.35
N ASP A 162 3.74 -1.56 10.55
CA ASP A 162 3.01 -2.24 11.62
C ASP A 162 2.62 -3.68 11.25
N ASN A 163 2.72 -4.02 9.95
CA ASN A 163 2.57 -5.37 9.38
C ASN A 163 3.88 -5.85 8.73
N TYR A 164 5.01 -5.62 9.40
CA TYR A 164 6.35 -5.68 8.82
C TYR A 164 6.71 -7.04 8.22
N ASP A 165 6.55 -8.11 8.97
CA ASP A 165 7.00 -9.44 8.53
C ASP A 165 6.22 -9.92 7.29
N ASN A 166 4.90 -9.68 7.25
CA ASN A 166 4.07 -9.95 6.08
C ASN A 166 4.42 -9.05 4.89
N LEU A 167 4.77 -7.78 5.15
CA LEU A 167 5.23 -6.87 4.10
C LEU A 167 6.52 -7.37 3.44
N ILE A 168 7.52 -7.79 4.22
CA ILE A 168 8.79 -8.29 3.68
C ILE A 168 8.54 -9.56 2.86
N LYS A 169 7.72 -10.47 3.37
CA LYS A 169 7.35 -11.69 2.66
C LYS A 169 6.58 -11.40 1.36
N PHE A 170 5.67 -10.42 1.40
CA PHE A 170 4.96 -9.94 0.20
C PHE A 170 5.93 -9.40 -0.85
N ILE A 171 6.91 -8.57 -0.47
CA ILE A 171 7.92 -8.02 -1.40
C ILE A 171 8.76 -9.14 -2.02
N GLU A 172 9.18 -10.12 -1.22
CA GLU A 172 9.90 -11.31 -1.70
C GLU A 172 9.11 -12.05 -2.79
N LEU A 173 7.85 -12.41 -2.50
CA LEU A 173 6.98 -13.14 -3.42
C LEU A 173 6.63 -12.33 -4.69
N LEU A 174 6.40 -11.03 -4.55
CA LEU A 174 6.08 -10.16 -5.68
C LEU A 174 7.26 -9.99 -6.65
N ASN A 175 8.48 -10.03 -6.12
CA ASN A 175 9.72 -9.90 -6.90
C ASN A 175 10.27 -11.24 -7.42
N ASP A 176 9.74 -12.39 -6.98
CA ASP A 176 10.21 -13.71 -7.44
C ASP A 176 10.07 -13.83 -8.96
N GLU A 177 11.16 -14.25 -9.62
CA GLU A 177 11.23 -14.45 -11.08
C GLU A 177 10.27 -15.52 -11.61
N ARG A 178 9.84 -16.45 -10.74
CA ARG A 178 8.88 -17.53 -11.04
C ARG A 178 7.42 -17.07 -10.93
N GLY A 179 7.19 -15.83 -10.44
CA GLY A 179 5.86 -15.24 -10.28
C GLY A 179 5.66 -14.03 -11.19
N LEU A 180 5.05 -12.96 -10.65
CA LEU A 180 4.84 -11.72 -11.40
C LEU A 180 6.13 -11.00 -11.77
N ASN A 181 7.22 -11.26 -11.07
CA ASN A 181 8.54 -10.67 -11.32
C ASN A 181 8.50 -9.14 -11.41
N ILE A 182 7.86 -8.50 -10.44
CA ILE A 182 7.83 -7.04 -10.35
C ILE A 182 9.14 -6.58 -9.70
N SER A 183 9.92 -5.80 -10.44
CA SER A 183 11.18 -5.26 -9.93
C SER A 183 10.98 -4.50 -8.62
N GLN A 184 11.87 -4.67 -7.65
CA GLN A 184 11.84 -3.91 -6.39
C GLN A 184 11.80 -2.40 -6.63
N ARG A 185 12.42 -1.89 -7.70
CA ARG A 185 12.40 -0.46 -8.07
C ARG A 185 11.01 0.06 -8.43
N ASN A 186 10.11 -0.83 -8.76
CA ASN A 186 8.70 -0.53 -9.09
C ASN A 186 7.76 -0.76 -7.90
N ILE A 187 8.32 -1.02 -6.72
CA ILE A 187 7.57 -1.16 -5.47
C ILE A 187 7.84 0.07 -4.60
N THR A 188 6.78 0.74 -4.19
CA THR A 188 6.84 1.85 -3.24
C THR A 188 6.12 1.45 -1.96
N VAL A 189 6.77 1.63 -0.82
CA VAL A 189 6.19 1.39 0.50
C VAL A 189 6.12 2.71 1.25
N SER A 190 4.94 3.06 1.75
CA SER A 190 4.75 4.25 2.58
C SER A 190 4.75 3.88 4.06
N SER A 191 5.25 4.79 4.90
CA SER A 191 5.17 4.66 6.35
C SER A 191 4.94 6.00 7.04
N CYS A 192 4.19 5.98 8.13
CA CYS A 192 4.04 7.12 9.02
C CYS A 192 5.27 7.38 9.92
N GLY A 193 6.34 6.58 9.79
CA GLY A 193 7.59 6.79 10.52
C GLY A 193 7.74 5.93 11.77
N ILE A 194 7.51 4.61 11.69
CA ILE A 194 7.84 3.65 12.76
C ILE A 194 9.35 3.39 12.71
N VAL A 195 10.13 4.25 13.39
CA VAL A 195 11.59 4.35 13.28
C VAL A 195 12.33 3.01 13.43
N PRO A 196 12.06 2.14 14.45
CA PRO A 196 12.76 0.86 14.55
C PRO A 196 12.57 -0.03 13.32
N LYS A 197 11.36 -0.09 12.76
CA LYS A 197 11.06 -0.91 11.60
C LYS A 197 11.63 -0.32 10.29
N LEU A 198 11.73 1.00 10.20
CA LEU A 198 12.43 1.65 9.09
C LEU A 198 13.93 1.34 9.12
N LYS A 199 14.54 1.23 10.30
CA LYS A 199 15.94 0.82 10.44
C LYS A 199 16.14 -0.63 10.01
N GLU A 200 15.30 -1.56 10.50
CA GLU A 200 15.31 -2.96 10.05
C GLU A 200 15.16 -3.06 8.51
N LEU A 201 14.27 -2.25 7.91
CA LEU A 201 14.08 -2.20 6.45
C LEU A 201 15.34 -1.71 5.72
N ALA A 202 16.04 -0.70 6.28
CA ALA A 202 17.29 -0.20 5.70
C ALA A 202 18.38 -1.27 5.68
N ASP A 203 18.48 -2.07 6.76
CA ASP A 203 19.46 -3.16 6.90
C ASP A 203 19.27 -4.27 5.85
N LEU A 204 18.05 -4.48 5.35
CA LEU A 204 17.75 -5.42 4.27
C LEU A 204 18.25 -4.96 2.90
N LYS A 205 18.62 -3.68 2.73
CA LYS A 205 19.17 -3.08 1.50
C LYS A 205 18.30 -3.34 0.25
N LEU A 206 17.00 -3.46 0.43
CA LEU A 206 16.04 -3.63 -0.67
C LEU A 206 16.07 -2.40 -1.59
N GLN A 207 15.84 -2.64 -2.88
CA GLN A 207 15.85 -1.57 -3.90
C GLN A 207 14.46 -0.92 -4.10
N ILE A 208 13.58 -1.01 -3.11
CA ILE A 208 12.26 -0.38 -3.13
C ILE A 208 12.37 1.14 -2.97
N THR A 209 11.30 1.86 -3.28
CA THR A 209 11.15 3.27 -2.94
C THR A 209 10.45 3.38 -1.57
N LEU A 210 11.11 4.04 -0.62
CA LEU A 210 10.51 4.35 0.67
C LEU A 210 9.87 5.74 0.60
N ALA A 211 8.58 5.82 0.95
CA ALA A 211 7.83 7.05 1.10
C ALA A 211 7.52 7.29 2.58
N ILE A 212 7.84 8.47 3.07
CA ILE A 212 7.57 8.86 4.47
C ILE A 212 6.42 9.86 4.51
N SER A 213 5.36 9.49 5.20
CA SER A 213 4.24 10.37 5.53
C SER A 213 4.69 11.39 6.57
N LEU A 214 5.30 12.51 6.11
CA LEU A 214 5.84 13.55 6.96
C LEU A 214 4.74 14.52 7.42
N HIS A 215 4.03 15.10 6.47
CA HIS A 215 2.84 15.95 6.57
C HIS A 215 2.96 17.24 7.43
N ALA A 216 4.07 17.42 8.14
CA ALA A 216 4.36 18.64 8.90
C ALA A 216 5.88 18.87 8.96
N PRO A 217 6.34 20.14 9.05
CA PRO A 217 7.76 20.46 9.05
C PRO A 217 8.38 20.52 10.47
N ASN A 218 7.56 20.35 11.52
CA ASN A 218 7.99 20.35 12.93
C ASN A 218 7.09 19.42 13.75
N ASP A 219 7.61 19.00 14.92
CA ASP A 219 6.95 18.02 15.79
C ASP A 219 5.65 18.56 16.41
N GLU A 220 5.61 19.83 16.74
CA GLU A 220 4.45 20.46 17.36
C GLU A 220 3.23 20.35 16.44
N LEU A 221 3.41 20.75 15.19
CA LEU A 221 2.37 20.63 14.19
C LEU A 221 2.06 19.17 13.83
N ARG A 222 3.10 18.33 13.69
CA ARG A 222 2.94 16.93 13.33
C ARG A 222 2.11 16.15 14.35
N LYS A 223 2.29 16.40 15.65
CA LYS A 223 1.50 15.81 16.75
C LYS A 223 0.01 16.13 16.64
N THR A 224 -0.35 17.30 16.12
CA THR A 224 -1.77 17.64 15.91
C THR A 224 -2.43 16.85 14.78
N MET A 225 -1.66 16.39 13.79
CA MET A 225 -2.14 15.70 12.59
C MET A 225 -1.97 14.18 12.68
N MET A 226 -0.89 13.72 13.31
CA MET A 226 -0.46 12.31 13.33
C MET A 226 -0.07 11.89 14.75
N PRO A 227 -0.90 11.11 15.48
CA PRO A 227 -0.62 10.71 16.85
C PRO A 227 0.71 9.96 17.05
N ILE A 228 1.22 9.29 16.01
CA ILE A 228 2.52 8.60 16.04
C ILE A 228 3.69 9.56 16.34
N ALA A 229 3.55 10.85 16.07
CA ALA A 229 4.53 11.89 16.37
C ALA A 229 4.75 12.09 17.89
N ASN A 230 3.85 11.58 18.75
CA ASN A 230 4.10 11.53 20.20
C ASN A 230 5.12 10.46 20.58
N LYS A 231 5.40 9.51 19.70
CA LYS A 231 6.34 8.40 19.94
C LYS A 231 7.66 8.59 19.21
N TYR A 232 7.63 9.13 18.00
CA TYR A 232 8.82 9.32 17.16
C TYR A 232 8.87 10.76 16.67
N SER A 233 9.95 11.47 17.01
CA SER A 233 10.20 12.85 16.56
C SER A 233 10.56 12.92 15.08
N ILE A 234 10.45 14.11 14.51
CA ILE A 234 10.92 14.37 13.13
C ILE A 234 12.42 14.14 13.03
N GLU A 235 13.20 14.50 14.06
CA GLU A 235 14.64 14.29 14.08
C GLU A 235 14.98 12.79 13.93
N GLU A 236 14.36 11.92 14.73
CA GLU A 236 14.53 10.45 14.63
C GLU A 236 14.13 9.92 13.24
N ILE A 237 13.05 10.47 12.65
CA ILE A 237 12.62 10.10 11.30
C ILE A 237 13.66 10.53 10.27
N MET A 238 14.19 11.75 10.37
CA MET A 238 15.19 12.25 9.43
C MET A 238 16.50 11.47 9.53
N ASP A 239 16.89 11.06 10.75
CA ASP A 239 18.08 10.23 10.96
C ASP A 239 17.93 8.84 10.34
N VAL A 240 16.81 8.17 10.52
CA VAL A 240 16.57 6.88 9.88
C VAL A 240 16.44 7.01 8.36
N CYS A 241 15.94 8.13 7.84
CA CYS A 241 15.93 8.41 6.40
C CYS A 241 17.35 8.55 5.83
N ARG A 242 18.24 9.27 6.53
CA ARG A 242 19.67 9.36 6.13
C ARG A 242 20.32 7.98 6.14
N TYR A 243 20.10 7.22 7.19
CA TYR A 243 20.57 5.84 7.29
C TYR A 243 20.05 4.95 6.15
N TYR A 244 18.75 5.06 5.82
CA TYR A 244 18.18 4.32 4.68
C TYR A 244 18.86 4.68 3.35
N ILE A 245 19.10 5.98 3.11
CA ILE A 245 19.80 6.45 1.90
C ILE A 245 21.23 5.90 1.85
N GLU A 246 21.93 5.92 2.99
CA GLU A 246 23.30 5.39 3.10
C GLU A 246 23.35 3.89 2.80
N CYS A 247 22.44 3.11 3.38
CA CYS A 247 22.40 1.65 3.20
C CYS A 247 22.01 1.22 1.78
N THR A 248 21.09 1.96 1.14
CA THR A 248 20.42 1.51 -0.09
C THR A 248 20.84 2.30 -1.34
N GLY A 249 21.36 3.51 -1.18
CA GLY A 249 21.56 4.47 -2.26
C GLY A 249 20.24 5.02 -2.85
N ARG A 250 19.09 4.64 -2.28
CA ARG A 250 17.77 4.98 -2.83
C ARG A 250 17.29 6.33 -2.32
N ARG A 251 16.59 7.06 -3.19
CA ARG A 251 15.93 8.31 -2.85
C ARG A 251 14.72 8.08 -1.93
N ILE A 252 14.53 8.94 -0.93
CA ILE A 252 13.31 9.00 -0.11
C ILE A 252 12.27 9.88 -0.81
N SER A 253 10.99 9.48 -0.74
CA SER A 253 9.85 10.34 -1.05
C SER A 253 9.23 10.85 0.25
N PHE A 254 9.10 12.16 0.43
CA PHE A 254 8.34 12.74 1.54
C PHE A 254 6.94 13.12 1.06
N GLU A 255 5.94 12.44 1.60
CA GLU A 255 4.53 12.74 1.35
C GLU A 255 4.11 13.89 2.28
N TYR A 256 3.57 14.96 1.71
CA TYR A 256 3.17 16.15 2.46
C TYR A 256 1.75 16.58 2.06
N SER A 257 0.76 16.18 2.87
CA SER A 257 -0.64 16.58 2.68
C SER A 257 -0.82 18.04 3.05
N LEU A 258 -1.19 18.89 2.09
CA LEU A 258 -1.48 20.30 2.31
C LEU A 258 -2.90 20.46 2.83
N VAL A 259 -3.01 20.99 4.05
CA VAL A 259 -4.27 21.27 4.76
C VAL A 259 -4.39 22.77 4.99
N LYS A 260 -5.47 23.36 4.49
CA LYS A 260 -5.71 24.81 4.54
C LYS A 260 -5.66 25.35 5.96
N GLY A 261 -4.79 26.35 6.17
CA GLY A 261 -4.63 27.04 7.45
C GLY A 261 -3.95 26.20 8.55
N VAL A 262 -3.42 25.01 8.22
CA VAL A 262 -2.74 24.14 9.17
C VAL A 262 -1.24 24.06 8.87
N ASN A 263 -0.86 23.55 7.70
CA ASN A 263 0.53 23.30 7.33
C ASN A 263 0.93 23.86 5.96
N ASP A 264 0.10 24.71 5.38
CA ASP A 264 0.25 25.27 4.03
C ASP A 264 0.88 26.66 3.98
N SER A 265 1.35 27.20 5.13
CA SER A 265 1.96 28.52 5.22
C SER A 265 3.36 28.56 4.59
N MET A 266 3.81 29.76 4.17
CA MET A 266 5.18 29.96 3.67
C MET A 266 6.25 29.69 4.74
N GLU A 267 5.89 29.81 6.02
CA GLU A 267 6.77 29.45 7.13
C GLU A 267 6.96 27.92 7.20
N CYS A 268 5.87 27.16 7.04
CA CYS A 268 5.97 25.70 6.91
C CYS A 268 6.83 25.29 5.71
N ALA A 269 6.72 25.99 4.59
CA ALA A 269 7.58 25.73 3.43
C ALA A 269 9.07 25.96 3.73
N LYS A 270 9.41 27.03 4.45
CA LYS A 270 10.81 27.31 4.86
C LYS A 270 11.35 26.21 5.79
N GLN A 271 10.59 25.86 6.82
CA GLN A 271 10.98 24.79 7.76
C GLN A 271 11.16 23.46 7.03
N LEU A 272 10.28 23.09 6.10
CA LEU A 272 10.40 21.88 5.29
C LEU A 272 11.69 21.91 4.43
N ILE A 273 12.02 23.06 3.81
CA ILE A 273 13.26 23.23 3.04
C ILE A 273 14.48 22.93 3.92
N GLU A 274 14.58 23.56 5.08
CA GLU A 274 15.72 23.35 6.00
C GLU A 274 15.82 21.88 6.45
N LEU A 275 14.68 21.22 6.68
CA LEU A 275 14.60 19.84 7.12
C LEU A 275 15.16 18.85 6.08
N VAL A 276 14.86 19.06 4.78
CA VAL A 276 15.23 18.12 3.71
C VAL A 276 16.45 18.57 2.89
N LYS A 277 17.04 19.72 3.21
CA LYS A 277 18.18 20.29 2.49
C LYS A 277 19.38 19.34 2.45
N GLY A 278 19.92 19.14 1.25
CA GLY A 278 21.07 18.26 1.02
C GLY A 278 20.78 16.76 1.07
N MET A 279 19.52 16.37 1.28
CA MET A 279 19.10 14.96 1.28
C MET A 279 18.72 14.51 -0.14
N ASN A 280 19.09 13.27 -0.50
CA ASN A 280 18.60 12.65 -1.74
C ASN A 280 17.11 12.30 -1.57
N CYS A 281 16.25 13.27 -1.81
CA CYS A 281 14.81 13.12 -1.60
C CYS A 281 13.97 13.76 -2.71
N HIS A 282 12.68 13.47 -2.62
CA HIS A 282 11.61 14.08 -3.41
C HIS A 282 10.47 14.44 -2.47
N VAL A 283 9.84 15.58 -2.64
CA VAL A 283 8.65 15.97 -1.89
C VAL A 283 7.42 15.83 -2.79
N ASN A 284 6.42 15.07 -2.34
CA ASN A 284 5.15 14.92 -3.03
C ASN A 284 4.07 15.70 -2.28
N LEU A 285 3.64 16.82 -2.81
CA LEU A 285 2.58 17.64 -2.24
C LEU A 285 1.23 17.04 -2.59
N ILE A 286 0.41 16.77 -1.59
CA ILE A 286 -0.90 16.13 -1.72
C ILE A 286 -1.95 17.12 -1.23
N PRO A 287 -2.72 17.80 -2.11
CA PRO A 287 -3.90 18.51 -1.65
C PRO A 287 -4.81 17.54 -0.88
N VAL A 288 -5.14 17.86 0.38
CA VAL A 288 -5.93 16.93 1.20
C VAL A 288 -7.32 16.72 0.58
N ASN A 289 -7.77 15.47 0.55
CA ASN A 289 -9.16 15.15 0.24
C ASN A 289 -9.98 15.27 1.52
N PRO A 290 -10.94 16.21 1.62
CA PRO A 290 -11.81 16.32 2.77
C PRO A 290 -12.59 15.01 3.01
N ILE A 291 -12.75 14.64 4.26
CA ILE A 291 -13.62 13.55 4.69
C ILE A 291 -14.72 14.13 5.59
N LYS A 292 -15.93 13.54 5.53
CA LYS A 292 -17.12 14.07 6.23
C LYS A 292 -16.91 14.18 7.75
N GLU A 293 -16.14 13.24 8.31
CA GLU A 293 -15.92 13.06 9.76
C GLU A 293 -14.81 13.97 10.31
N ARG A 294 -14.21 14.83 9.49
CA ARG A 294 -13.08 15.70 9.87
C ARG A 294 -13.20 17.09 9.25
N ASP A 295 -12.71 18.09 9.97
CA ASP A 295 -12.81 19.52 9.59
C ASP A 295 -11.70 20.01 8.65
N TYR A 296 -10.85 19.13 8.14
CA TYR A 296 -9.75 19.52 7.27
C TYR A 296 -10.24 19.93 5.89
N LYS A 297 -9.75 21.10 5.43
CA LYS A 297 -10.11 21.68 4.14
C LYS A 297 -8.92 21.63 3.19
N GLN A 298 -9.21 21.48 1.91
CA GLN A 298 -8.22 21.51 0.85
C GLN A 298 -7.64 22.92 0.71
N THR A 299 -6.30 23.01 0.60
CA THR A 299 -5.58 24.25 0.26
C THR A 299 -5.92 24.68 -1.16
N GLY A 300 -6.05 25.98 -1.40
CA GLY A 300 -6.33 26.52 -2.72
C GLY A 300 -5.20 26.27 -3.73
N LYS A 301 -5.53 26.27 -5.01
CA LYS A 301 -4.54 25.96 -6.06
C LYS A 301 -3.35 26.93 -6.06
N ASP A 302 -3.62 28.22 -5.90
CA ASP A 302 -2.59 29.26 -5.92
C ASP A 302 -1.60 29.10 -4.75
N GLU A 303 -2.11 28.77 -3.57
CA GLU A 303 -1.31 28.52 -2.38
C GLU A 303 -0.47 27.23 -2.55
N VAL A 304 -1.05 26.16 -3.14
CA VAL A 304 -0.32 24.92 -3.46
C VAL A 304 0.83 25.19 -4.41
N TYR A 305 0.60 25.99 -5.47
CA TYR A 305 1.65 26.38 -6.42
C TYR A 305 2.69 27.31 -5.79
N ALA A 306 2.27 28.24 -4.92
CA ALA A 306 3.19 29.11 -4.20
C ALA A 306 4.12 28.30 -3.29
N PHE A 307 3.58 27.32 -2.56
CA PHE A 307 4.32 26.38 -1.72
C PHE A 307 5.32 25.57 -2.56
N LYS A 308 4.85 24.95 -3.66
CA LYS A 308 5.68 24.22 -4.62
C LYS A 308 6.84 25.06 -5.13
N ASN A 309 6.53 26.25 -5.67
CA ASN A 309 7.53 27.17 -6.24
C ASN A 309 8.58 27.58 -5.20
N LYS A 310 8.19 27.72 -3.93
CA LYS A 310 9.13 28.02 -2.85
C LYS A 310 10.12 26.88 -2.61
N LEU A 311 9.67 25.63 -2.65
CA LEU A 311 10.55 24.47 -2.54
C LEU A 311 11.50 24.37 -3.75
N GLU A 312 10.98 24.49 -4.98
CA GLU A 312 11.76 24.40 -6.22
C GLU A 312 12.85 25.47 -6.30
N LYS A 313 12.55 26.72 -5.92
CA LYS A 313 13.52 27.82 -5.86
C LYS A 313 14.69 27.54 -4.88
N ASN A 314 14.51 26.63 -3.94
CA ASN A 314 15.53 26.21 -2.99
C ASN A 314 16.15 24.84 -3.35
N GLY A 315 15.97 24.38 -4.58
CA GLY A 315 16.61 23.18 -5.11
C GLY A 315 15.99 21.86 -4.65
N ILE A 316 14.77 21.90 -4.08
CA ILE A 316 14.05 20.69 -3.66
C ILE A 316 13.26 20.14 -4.86
N ASN A 317 13.44 18.86 -5.18
CA ASN A 317 12.60 18.17 -6.16
C ASN A 317 11.20 18.01 -5.58
N VAL A 318 10.18 18.58 -6.24
CA VAL A 318 8.81 18.56 -5.74
C VAL A 318 7.81 18.31 -6.87
N THR A 319 6.79 17.52 -6.57
CA THR A 319 5.60 17.36 -7.45
C THR A 319 4.33 17.62 -6.66
N ILE A 320 3.30 18.05 -7.36
CA ILE A 320 1.92 18.03 -6.84
C ILE A 320 1.30 16.72 -7.32
N ARG A 321 0.82 15.91 -6.40
CA ARG A 321 0.15 14.65 -6.71
C ARG A 321 -1.06 14.92 -7.58
N ARG A 322 -1.11 14.27 -8.75
CA ARG A 322 -2.30 14.29 -9.60
C ARG A 322 -3.43 13.56 -8.86
N GLU A 323 -4.57 14.23 -8.76
CA GLU A 323 -5.79 13.62 -8.24
C GLU A 323 -6.34 12.65 -9.30
N MET A 324 -6.27 11.37 -9.01
CA MET A 324 -6.82 10.31 -9.85
C MET A 324 -8.19 9.88 -9.31
N GLY A 325 -9.13 9.54 -10.21
CA GLY A 325 -10.45 9.07 -9.82
C GLY A 325 -11.28 10.10 -9.05
N ARG A 326 -11.29 11.38 -9.47
CA ARG A 326 -12.03 12.47 -8.79
C ARG A 326 -13.54 12.30 -8.82
N ASP A 327 -14.06 11.55 -9.77
CA ASP A 327 -15.47 11.25 -10.01
C ASP A 327 -15.94 9.93 -9.35
N ILE A 328 -15.03 9.28 -8.64
CA ILE A 328 -15.28 8.08 -7.85
C ILE A 328 -14.74 8.28 -6.42
N ASP A 329 -15.02 7.38 -5.48
CA ASP A 329 -14.50 7.44 -4.11
C ASP A 329 -12.98 7.15 -4.08
N GLY A 330 -12.17 7.89 -4.85
CA GLY A 330 -10.77 7.60 -5.16
C GLY A 330 -9.82 7.65 -3.95
N ALA A 331 -10.14 8.38 -2.87
CA ALA A 331 -9.31 8.45 -1.69
C ALA A 331 -9.40 7.18 -0.81
N CYS A 332 -8.31 6.88 -0.07
CA CYS A 332 -8.21 5.68 0.76
C CYS A 332 -9.28 5.64 1.85
N GLY A 333 -9.92 4.49 2.03
CA GLY A 333 -10.93 4.23 3.06
C GLY A 333 -12.34 4.72 2.73
N GLN A 334 -12.52 5.58 1.74
CA GLN A 334 -13.84 6.16 1.44
C GLN A 334 -14.85 5.13 0.92
N LEU A 335 -14.48 4.31 -0.06
CA LEU A 335 -15.38 3.31 -0.64
C LEU A 335 -15.76 2.24 0.40
N ARG A 336 -14.78 1.77 1.20
CA ARG A 336 -15.03 0.78 2.25
C ARG A 336 -15.99 1.31 3.29
N ASN A 337 -15.77 2.51 3.81
CA ASN A 337 -16.63 3.09 4.85
C ASN A 337 -18.06 3.26 4.34
N LYS A 338 -18.24 3.81 3.13
CA LYS A 338 -19.56 3.97 2.51
C LYS A 338 -20.26 2.64 2.26
N TYR A 339 -19.53 1.62 1.81
CA TYR A 339 -20.12 0.28 1.62
C TYR A 339 -20.56 -0.36 2.95
N MET A 340 -19.78 -0.17 4.02
CA MET A 340 -20.14 -0.67 5.34
C MET A 340 -21.39 0.03 5.90
N GLU A 341 -21.51 1.36 5.68
CA GLU A 341 -22.73 2.11 6.02
C GLU A 341 -23.95 1.56 5.26
N ASP A 342 -23.84 1.37 3.93
CA ASP A 342 -24.91 0.82 3.08
C ASP A 342 -25.37 -0.59 3.55
N VAL A 343 -24.42 -1.44 4.00
CA VAL A 343 -24.70 -2.80 4.50
C VAL A 343 -25.36 -2.76 5.88
N ASP A 344 -24.89 -1.90 6.79
CA ASP A 344 -25.46 -1.77 8.13
C ASP A 344 -26.89 -1.23 8.07
N GLU A 345 -27.17 -0.24 7.21
CA GLU A 345 -28.53 0.28 6.98
C GLU A 345 -29.46 -0.81 6.42
N SER A 346 -28.99 -1.65 5.48
CA SER A 346 -29.79 -2.73 4.90
C SER A 346 -30.10 -3.87 5.88
N ASN A 347 -29.27 -4.07 6.92
CA ASN A 347 -29.47 -5.08 7.95
C ASN A 347 -30.25 -4.56 9.18
N GLY A 348 -30.45 -3.24 9.29
CA GLY A 348 -31.20 -2.61 10.40
C GLY A 348 -32.72 -2.50 10.21
N ASP A 349 -33.23 -2.83 9.04
CA ASP A 349 -34.66 -2.75 8.68
C ASP A 349 -35.43 -4.07 8.91
N TYR A 350 -34.97 -4.95 9.84
CA TYR A 350 -35.69 -6.17 10.24
C TYR A 350 -36.04 -6.19 11.72
#